data_a7dde981413522b718453dbcac8a8268
#
_entry.id   a7dde981413522b718453dbcac8a8268
#
_cell.length_a   1.000
_cell.length_b   1.000
_cell.length_c   1.000
_cell.angle_alpha   90.00
_cell.angle_beta   90.00
_cell.angle_gamma   90.00
#
_symmetry.space_group_name_H-M   'P 1'
#
loop_
_entity.id
_entity.type
_entity.pdbx_description
1 polymer ?
#
loop_
_entity_poly.entity_id
_entity_poly.type
_entity_poly.pdbx_seq_one_letter_code
_entity_poly.pdbx_strand_id
1 'polypeptide(L)'
;MLDIFEKAGWPLNPDHNSGDPMGMAPVINSAQGGVRSTANDLLTPRPENLTIVTNAAVQRLIVEGTKVLGVETKGTRYFASKEVVLSAGSLNSPSILMHSGIGPAGQLEKFNIPVIRDIPAVGQNLRDHMFVPIAYQRKETSTSRPLFYGNAQAMEEALKQWQKDGTGDWSKYSSELGIGWMKLEGLESSPEFKSLPQDEQNYLLKETIPHYEVVTHFPVHYFLPEVPATTHYSCFLVFYYNAQSRGEVTLQSSDPGVPLQFNPRFLETAFDRHVAIRSLREVIELTKTEAFAKDTVGSLAAPNSDSDEDLLAYWQQYISSSWHMTGTLKMGKPGDVDAVVDNDLKFMGFDGLRIADMSVVPVLPSAHVQAVAYVTGATCAEKLIREYNLL
;
A
#
# COMPACT_ATOMS: atom_id res chain seq x y z
N MET A 1 10.08 23.20 3.57
CA MET A 1 10.63 22.05 2.83
C MET A 1 10.31 22.14 1.34
N LEU A 2 9.06 22.42 0.92
CA LEU A 2 8.73 22.61 -0.49
C LEU A 2 9.60 23.66 -1.17
N ASP A 3 9.89 24.78 -0.50
CA ASP A 3 10.83 25.81 -0.99
C ASP A 3 12.25 25.28 -1.28
N ILE A 4 12.66 24.23 -0.59
CA ILE A 4 13.98 23.59 -0.83
C ILE A 4 13.92 22.79 -2.12
N PHE A 5 12.85 22.05 -2.34
CA PHE A 5 12.64 21.31 -3.58
C PHE A 5 12.56 22.26 -4.78
N GLU A 6 11.79 23.34 -4.68
CA GLU A 6 11.69 24.36 -5.71
C GLU A 6 13.05 24.98 -6.05
N LYS A 7 13.83 25.38 -5.02
CA LYS A 7 15.20 25.92 -5.21
C LYS A 7 16.18 24.92 -5.80
N ALA A 8 15.93 23.63 -5.61
CA ALA A 8 16.69 22.55 -6.24
C ALA A 8 16.20 22.23 -7.66
N GLY A 9 15.23 22.97 -8.19
CA GLY A 9 14.70 22.78 -9.55
C GLY A 9 13.61 21.73 -9.68
N TRP A 10 13.09 21.20 -8.56
CA TRP A 10 12.00 20.24 -8.60
C TRP A 10 10.66 20.97 -8.84
N PRO A 11 9.78 20.43 -9.70
CA PRO A 11 8.51 21.07 -10.01
C PRO A 11 7.58 21.10 -8.79
N LEU A 12 6.84 22.19 -8.61
CA LEU A 12 5.73 22.27 -7.68
C LEU A 12 4.42 21.98 -8.44
N ASN A 13 3.49 21.29 -7.79
CA ASN A 13 2.17 21.00 -8.34
C ASN A 13 1.09 21.58 -7.41
N PRO A 14 0.30 22.56 -7.85
CA PRO A 14 -0.72 23.16 -7.02
C PRO A 14 -1.93 22.25 -6.79
N ASP A 15 -2.15 21.24 -7.65
CA ASP A 15 -3.28 20.33 -7.56
C ASP A 15 -2.97 18.93 -8.15
N HIS A 16 -2.54 18.01 -7.32
CA HIS A 16 -2.29 16.62 -7.69
C HIS A 16 -3.53 15.87 -8.22
N ASN A 17 -4.73 16.40 -7.99
CA ASN A 17 -5.98 15.81 -8.45
C ASN A 17 -6.48 16.39 -9.76
N SER A 18 -5.71 17.28 -10.41
CA SER A 18 -6.05 17.88 -11.72
C SER A 18 -6.03 16.88 -12.88
N GLY A 19 -5.49 15.68 -12.67
CA GLY A 19 -5.22 14.68 -13.71
C GLY A 19 -3.74 14.57 -14.07
N ASP A 20 -2.91 15.51 -13.64
CA ASP A 20 -1.46 15.44 -13.68
C ASP A 20 -0.91 15.44 -12.25
N PRO A 21 -0.39 14.30 -11.77
CA PRO A 21 0.13 14.19 -10.40
C PRO A 21 1.57 14.70 -10.24
N MET A 22 2.29 15.01 -11.34
CA MET A 22 3.73 15.30 -11.29
C MET A 22 4.05 16.55 -10.48
N GLY A 23 5.10 16.46 -9.65
CA GLY A 23 5.61 17.56 -8.85
C GLY A 23 5.32 17.45 -7.36
N MET A 24 5.86 18.39 -6.59
CA MET A 24 5.74 18.47 -5.14
C MET A 24 4.55 19.33 -4.71
N ALA A 25 3.79 18.89 -3.72
CA ALA A 25 2.71 19.66 -3.10
C ALA A 25 2.56 19.31 -1.60
N PRO A 26 1.77 20.08 -0.84
CA PRO A 26 1.26 19.61 0.44
C PRO A 26 0.40 18.36 0.24
N VAL A 27 0.50 17.40 1.17
CA VAL A 27 -0.31 16.18 1.10
C VAL A 27 -1.80 16.50 1.23
N ILE A 28 -2.63 15.86 0.42
CA ILE A 28 -4.09 15.96 0.51
C ILE A 28 -4.59 14.90 1.51
N ASN A 29 -5.39 15.32 2.47
CA ASN A 29 -5.92 14.49 3.54
C ASN A 29 -7.43 14.35 3.49
N SER A 30 -7.94 13.17 3.84
CA SER A 30 -9.36 12.96 4.14
C SER A 30 -9.64 13.32 5.60
N ALA A 31 -9.42 14.61 5.97
CA ALA A 31 -9.62 15.12 7.31
C ALA A 31 -10.21 16.53 7.26
N GLN A 32 -11.09 16.85 8.21
CA GLN A 32 -11.67 18.18 8.37
C GLN A 32 -11.71 18.54 9.86
N GLY A 33 -11.28 19.76 10.21
CA GLY A 33 -11.28 20.24 11.60
C GLY A 33 -10.45 19.36 12.55
N GLY A 34 -9.33 18.79 12.06
CA GLY A 34 -8.46 17.90 12.84
C GLY A 34 -8.98 16.46 12.99
N VAL A 35 -10.11 16.13 12.39
CA VAL A 35 -10.73 14.80 12.46
C VAL A 35 -10.66 14.11 11.08
N ARG A 36 -10.10 12.91 11.03
CA ARG A 36 -10.02 12.10 9.81
C ARG A 36 -11.35 11.41 9.53
N SER A 37 -11.84 11.49 8.30
CA SER A 37 -12.93 10.66 7.79
C SER A 37 -12.43 9.27 7.45
N THR A 38 -13.15 8.26 7.90
CA THR A 38 -12.81 6.85 7.70
C THR A 38 -13.99 6.07 7.11
N ALA A 39 -13.76 4.84 6.68
CA ALA A 39 -14.84 3.96 6.20
C ALA A 39 -15.91 3.69 7.27
N ASN A 40 -15.54 3.78 8.56
CA ASN A 40 -16.50 3.65 9.64
C ASN A 40 -17.61 4.71 9.64
N ASP A 41 -17.33 5.90 9.09
CA ASP A 41 -18.31 6.98 9.00
C ASP A 41 -19.47 6.64 8.05
N LEU A 42 -19.24 5.73 7.08
CA LEU A 42 -20.29 5.20 6.21
C LEU A 42 -21.32 4.33 6.95
N LEU A 43 -21.01 3.92 8.19
CA LEU A 43 -21.91 3.15 9.05
C LEU A 43 -22.74 4.03 9.99
N THR A 44 -22.69 5.37 9.83
CA THR A 44 -23.37 6.32 10.70
C THR A 44 -24.31 7.24 9.91
N PRO A 45 -25.66 7.20 10.11
CA PRO A 45 -26.35 6.24 10.99
C PRO A 45 -26.34 4.82 10.43
N ARG A 46 -26.22 3.82 11.31
CA ARG A 46 -26.24 2.41 10.89
C ARG A 46 -27.61 2.05 10.31
N PRO A 47 -27.69 1.49 9.08
CA PRO A 47 -28.93 0.98 8.53
C PRO A 47 -29.54 -0.12 9.43
N GLU A 48 -30.86 -0.13 9.59
CA GLU A 48 -31.58 -1.09 10.44
C GLU A 48 -31.39 -2.55 9.99
N ASN A 49 -31.25 -2.78 8.69
CA ASN A 49 -31.03 -4.08 8.08
C ASN A 49 -29.56 -4.52 8.09
N LEU A 50 -28.64 -3.75 8.66
CA LEU A 50 -27.22 -4.08 8.78
C LEU A 50 -26.92 -4.72 10.14
N THR A 51 -26.48 -5.98 10.14
CA THR A 51 -25.95 -6.67 11.32
C THR A 51 -24.43 -6.68 11.26
N ILE A 52 -23.77 -6.15 12.30
CA ILE A 52 -22.32 -6.16 12.45
C ILE A 52 -21.96 -7.13 13.58
N VAL A 53 -21.13 -8.13 13.26
CA VAL A 53 -20.64 -9.10 14.23
C VAL A 53 -19.13 -8.90 14.39
N THR A 54 -18.72 -8.35 15.51
CA THR A 54 -17.31 -8.13 15.87
C THR A 54 -16.70 -9.37 16.53
N ASN A 55 -15.36 -9.47 16.56
CA ASN A 55 -14.63 -10.60 17.14
C ASN A 55 -14.99 -11.97 16.51
N ALA A 56 -15.45 -11.96 15.25
CA ALA A 56 -15.89 -13.12 14.50
C ALA A 56 -15.00 -13.30 13.24
N ALA A 57 -13.71 -13.52 13.45
CA ALA A 57 -12.76 -13.74 12.35
C ALA A 57 -13.20 -14.96 11.53
N VAL A 58 -13.45 -14.74 10.24
CA VAL A 58 -13.81 -15.79 9.28
C VAL A 58 -12.59 -16.67 9.04
N GLN A 59 -12.76 -17.97 9.22
CA GLN A 59 -11.72 -18.97 9.05
C GLN A 59 -11.83 -19.70 7.72
N ARG A 60 -13.06 -19.98 7.28
CA ARG A 60 -13.34 -20.79 6.08
C ARG A 60 -14.66 -20.38 5.45
N LEU A 61 -14.79 -20.71 4.17
CA LEU A 61 -16.06 -20.75 3.47
C LEU A 61 -16.77 -22.10 3.77
N ILE A 62 -18.10 -22.07 3.74
CA ILE A 62 -18.94 -23.27 3.73
C ILE A 62 -19.29 -23.54 2.26
N VAL A 63 -18.78 -24.65 1.72
CA VAL A 63 -18.86 -24.95 0.28
C VAL A 63 -19.54 -26.31 0.08
N GLU A 64 -20.44 -26.39 -0.89
CA GLU A 64 -21.07 -27.63 -1.38
C GLU A 64 -20.90 -27.71 -2.92
N GLY A 65 -20.06 -28.62 -3.37
CA GLY A 65 -19.66 -28.67 -4.78
C GLY A 65 -18.95 -27.38 -5.21
N THR A 66 -19.58 -26.62 -6.10
CA THR A 66 -19.10 -25.30 -6.53
C THR A 66 -19.89 -24.13 -5.89
N LYS A 67 -20.83 -24.42 -5.01
CA LYS A 67 -21.67 -23.37 -4.40
C LYS A 67 -21.12 -22.98 -3.03
N VAL A 68 -20.91 -21.69 -2.83
CA VAL A 68 -20.58 -21.11 -1.53
C VAL A 68 -21.87 -20.77 -0.80
N LEU A 69 -22.06 -21.36 0.38
CA LEU A 69 -23.29 -21.26 1.17
C LEU A 69 -23.16 -20.28 2.34
N GLY A 70 -21.94 -19.93 2.74
CA GLY A 70 -21.72 -19.10 3.91
C GLY A 70 -20.27 -19.12 4.38
N VAL A 71 -20.05 -18.72 5.63
CA VAL A 71 -18.74 -18.63 6.26
C VAL A 71 -18.73 -19.32 7.63
N GLU A 72 -17.57 -19.82 8.04
CA GLU A 72 -17.34 -20.38 9.36
C GLU A 72 -16.33 -19.50 10.12
N THR A 73 -16.69 -19.16 11.35
CA THR A 73 -15.83 -18.52 12.34
C THR A 73 -15.49 -19.53 13.43
N LYS A 74 -14.74 -19.16 14.46
CA LYS A 74 -14.47 -20.06 15.59
C LYS A 74 -15.79 -20.41 16.32
N GLY A 75 -16.37 -21.58 15.94
CA GLY A 75 -17.54 -22.16 16.59
C GLY A 75 -18.90 -21.68 16.11
N THR A 76 -18.96 -20.81 15.08
CA THR A 76 -20.25 -20.34 14.53
C THR A 76 -20.23 -20.37 13.00
N ARG A 77 -21.35 -20.77 12.42
CA ARG A 77 -21.59 -20.76 10.96
C ARG A 77 -22.65 -19.73 10.61
N TYR A 78 -22.37 -18.96 9.59
CA TYR A 78 -23.28 -17.96 9.03
C TYR A 78 -23.60 -18.35 7.58
N PHE A 79 -24.87 -18.47 7.26
CA PHE A 79 -25.31 -18.84 5.92
C PHE A 79 -25.82 -17.62 5.15
N ALA A 80 -25.47 -17.53 3.88
CA ALA A 80 -25.90 -16.48 2.99
C ALA A 80 -27.14 -16.93 2.19
N SER A 81 -28.16 -16.10 2.11
CA SER A 81 -29.35 -16.37 1.28
C SER A 81 -29.10 -16.06 -0.21
N LYS A 82 -28.14 -15.19 -0.51
CA LYS A 82 -27.78 -14.80 -1.87
C LYS A 82 -26.31 -15.16 -2.16
N GLU A 83 -25.38 -14.40 -1.63
CA GLU A 83 -23.96 -14.65 -1.83
C GLU A 83 -23.10 -14.18 -0.65
N VAL A 84 -21.86 -14.63 -0.60
CA VAL A 84 -20.79 -14.17 0.28
C VAL A 84 -19.94 -13.19 -0.50
N VAL A 85 -19.56 -12.07 0.13
CA VAL A 85 -18.56 -11.13 -0.40
C VAL A 85 -17.36 -11.15 0.53
N LEU A 86 -16.20 -11.59 0.04
CA LEU A 86 -14.94 -11.46 0.77
C LEU A 86 -14.35 -10.07 0.56
N SER A 87 -14.04 -9.40 1.69
CA SER A 87 -13.37 -8.10 1.73
C SER A 87 -12.32 -8.08 2.83
N ALA A 88 -11.57 -9.19 2.96
CA ALA A 88 -10.61 -9.38 4.04
C ALA A 88 -9.19 -8.88 3.66
N GLY A 89 -9.04 -8.28 2.48
CA GLY A 89 -7.79 -7.70 1.97
C GLY A 89 -6.86 -8.71 1.32
N SER A 90 -5.79 -8.19 0.73
CA SER A 90 -4.88 -8.97 -0.14
C SER A 90 -4.13 -10.10 0.58
N LEU A 91 -4.09 -10.11 1.90
CA LEU A 91 -3.49 -11.19 2.68
C LEU A 91 -4.53 -12.20 3.18
N ASN A 92 -5.68 -11.71 3.67
CA ASN A 92 -6.63 -12.59 4.34
C ASN A 92 -7.67 -13.20 3.39
N SER A 93 -8.06 -12.52 2.31
CA SER A 93 -9.00 -13.12 1.34
C SER A 93 -8.44 -14.40 0.69
N PRO A 94 -7.18 -14.44 0.20
CA PRO A 94 -6.59 -15.71 -0.25
C PRO A 94 -6.40 -16.73 0.90
N SER A 95 -6.15 -16.27 2.14
CA SER A 95 -6.08 -17.17 3.31
C SER A 95 -7.39 -17.93 3.53
N ILE A 96 -8.52 -17.22 3.52
CA ILE A 96 -9.84 -17.82 3.67
C ILE A 96 -10.09 -18.86 2.57
N LEU A 97 -9.75 -18.55 1.33
CA LEU A 97 -9.89 -19.49 0.20
C LEU A 97 -9.02 -20.74 0.40
N MET A 98 -7.73 -20.56 0.68
CA MET A 98 -6.82 -21.69 0.87
C MET A 98 -7.22 -22.58 2.06
N HIS A 99 -7.60 -22.01 3.21
CA HIS A 99 -8.11 -22.79 4.33
C HIS A 99 -9.47 -23.44 4.06
N SER A 100 -10.17 -23.01 3.01
CA SER A 100 -11.39 -23.66 2.51
C SER A 100 -11.12 -24.74 1.47
N GLY A 101 -9.86 -25.09 1.20
CA GLY A 101 -9.48 -26.07 0.19
C GLY A 101 -9.52 -25.54 -1.26
N ILE A 102 -9.48 -24.22 -1.44
CA ILE A 102 -9.52 -23.55 -2.77
C ILE A 102 -8.21 -22.79 -2.95
N GLY A 103 -7.33 -23.30 -3.79
CA GLY A 103 -6.00 -22.71 -4.01
C GLY A 103 -5.01 -23.69 -4.61
N PRO A 104 -3.69 -23.37 -4.58
CA PRO A 104 -2.66 -24.25 -5.14
C PRO A 104 -2.64 -25.60 -4.43
N ALA A 105 -2.95 -26.69 -5.15
CA ALA A 105 -3.08 -28.04 -4.58
C ALA A 105 -1.85 -28.45 -3.76
N GLY A 106 -0.64 -28.21 -4.27
CA GLY A 106 0.59 -28.60 -3.57
C GLY A 106 0.79 -27.88 -2.22
N GLN A 107 0.28 -26.64 -2.07
CA GLN A 107 0.28 -25.98 -0.75
C GLN A 107 -0.77 -26.57 0.19
N LEU A 108 -1.98 -26.85 -0.31
CA LEU A 108 -3.06 -27.41 0.48
C LEU A 108 -2.68 -28.79 1.01
N GLU A 109 -2.15 -29.67 0.14
CA GLU A 109 -1.72 -31.03 0.48
C GLU A 109 -0.59 -31.02 1.52
N LYS A 110 0.37 -30.09 1.40
CA LYS A 110 1.47 -29.93 2.39
C LYS A 110 0.96 -29.77 3.82
N PHE A 111 -0.19 -29.15 4.00
CA PHE A 111 -0.80 -28.89 5.29
C PHE A 111 -2.03 -29.80 5.58
N ASN A 112 -2.22 -30.87 4.79
CA ASN A 112 -3.34 -31.81 4.91
C ASN A 112 -4.72 -31.11 4.83
N ILE A 113 -4.83 -30.05 4.04
CA ILE A 113 -6.10 -29.39 3.74
C ILE A 113 -6.71 -30.09 2.53
N PRO A 114 -7.93 -30.66 2.63
CA PRO A 114 -8.58 -31.30 1.50
C PRO A 114 -8.75 -30.33 0.32
N VAL A 115 -8.31 -30.74 -0.86
CA VAL A 115 -8.42 -29.93 -2.08
C VAL A 115 -9.84 -30.01 -2.62
N ILE A 116 -10.60 -28.92 -2.52
CA ILE A 116 -11.90 -28.76 -3.19
C ILE A 116 -11.68 -28.36 -4.64
N ARG A 117 -10.77 -27.41 -4.87
CA ARG A 117 -10.45 -26.92 -6.21
C ARG A 117 -9.00 -26.48 -6.28
N ASP A 118 -8.25 -27.06 -7.21
CA ASP A 118 -6.90 -26.57 -7.55
C ASP A 118 -6.99 -25.32 -8.38
N ILE A 119 -6.53 -24.20 -7.82
CA ILE A 119 -6.45 -22.88 -8.47
C ILE A 119 -5.07 -22.29 -8.17
N PRO A 120 -4.06 -22.56 -9.02
CA PRO A 120 -2.69 -22.11 -8.78
C PRO A 120 -2.51 -20.60 -8.63
N ALA A 121 -3.41 -19.79 -9.22
CA ALA A 121 -3.34 -18.33 -9.19
C ALA A 121 -3.74 -17.71 -7.84
N VAL A 122 -4.41 -18.45 -6.94
CA VAL A 122 -4.76 -17.96 -5.61
C VAL A 122 -3.49 -17.71 -4.80
N GLY A 123 -3.35 -16.47 -4.30
CA GLY A 123 -2.19 -16.03 -3.52
C GLY A 123 -0.98 -15.62 -4.37
N GLN A 124 -1.06 -15.71 -5.70
CA GLN A 124 0.01 -15.28 -6.61
C GLN A 124 -0.15 -13.81 -7.01
N ASN A 125 0.86 -13.26 -7.71
CA ASN A 125 0.86 -11.90 -8.24
C ASN A 125 0.73 -10.81 -7.15
N LEU A 126 1.24 -11.07 -5.95
CA LEU A 126 1.33 -10.05 -4.90
C LEU A 126 2.14 -8.85 -5.40
N ARG A 127 1.56 -7.67 -5.35
CA ARG A 127 2.22 -6.40 -5.63
C ARG A 127 2.10 -5.51 -4.40
N ASP A 128 3.11 -4.71 -4.16
CA ASP A 128 3.11 -3.69 -3.11
C ASP A 128 4.03 -2.54 -3.51
N HIS A 129 3.79 -1.34 -2.99
CA HIS A 129 4.77 -0.28 -3.08
C HIS A 129 5.84 -0.47 -2.01
N MET A 130 7.08 -0.31 -2.41
CA MET A 130 8.21 -0.37 -1.51
C MET A 130 8.78 1.03 -1.28
N PHE A 131 9.36 1.27 -0.11
CA PHE A 131 10.04 2.52 0.18
C PHE A 131 11.27 2.30 1.05
N VAL A 132 12.15 3.31 1.09
CA VAL A 132 13.23 3.44 2.07
C VAL A 132 13.18 4.81 2.72
N PRO A 133 13.47 4.93 4.04
CA PRO A 133 13.69 6.20 4.69
C PRO A 133 15.10 6.72 4.41
N ILE A 134 15.29 8.03 4.31
CA ILE A 134 16.58 8.71 4.47
C ILE A 134 16.41 9.87 5.44
N ALA A 135 17.35 10.06 6.34
CA ALA A 135 17.23 11.04 7.39
C ALA A 135 18.53 11.78 7.68
N TYR A 136 18.40 13.07 7.93
CA TYR A 136 19.51 13.95 8.27
C TYR A 136 19.22 14.74 9.54
N GLN A 137 20.21 14.87 10.42
CA GLN A 137 20.16 15.79 11.52
C GLN A 137 20.26 17.22 11.00
N ARG A 138 19.40 18.09 11.52
CA ARG A 138 19.29 19.49 11.09
C ARG A 138 19.67 20.43 12.23
N LYS A 139 20.05 21.67 11.89
CA LYS A 139 20.17 22.75 12.86
C LYS A 139 18.83 23.04 13.50
N GLU A 140 18.79 23.38 14.77
CA GLU A 140 17.58 23.76 15.50
C GLU A 140 16.78 24.86 14.81
N THR A 141 17.47 25.83 14.22
CA THR A 141 16.88 26.98 13.53
C THR A 141 16.24 26.66 12.19
N SER A 142 16.45 25.47 11.64
CA SER A 142 15.99 25.09 10.29
C SER A 142 14.66 24.35 10.27
N THR A 143 14.10 24.03 11.43
CA THR A 143 12.81 23.31 11.53
C THR A 143 11.91 24.01 12.53
N SER A 144 10.69 24.27 12.11
CA SER A 144 9.63 24.81 12.96
C SER A 144 8.76 23.71 13.59
N ARG A 145 9.04 22.45 13.25
CA ARG A 145 8.25 21.33 13.75
C ARG A 145 8.56 21.08 15.22
N PRO A 146 7.55 21.04 16.13
CA PRO A 146 7.75 20.68 17.52
C PRO A 146 8.44 19.34 17.67
N LEU A 147 9.25 19.19 18.71
CA LEU A 147 9.86 17.93 19.10
C LEU A 147 8.80 17.01 19.72
N PHE A 148 7.86 16.62 18.91
CA PHE A 148 6.66 15.89 19.32
C PHE A 148 6.87 14.38 19.27
N TYR A 149 7.42 13.87 18.15
CA TYR A 149 7.65 12.44 17.97
C TYR A 149 8.86 11.98 18.77
N GLY A 150 8.76 10.77 19.35
CA GLY A 150 9.79 10.21 20.21
C GLY A 150 9.72 10.73 21.65
N ASN A 151 8.84 11.68 21.97
CA ASN A 151 8.58 12.17 23.31
C ASN A 151 7.18 11.72 23.76
N ALA A 152 7.12 10.65 24.57
CA ALA A 152 5.85 10.05 25.00
C ALA A 152 4.94 11.05 25.76
N GLN A 153 5.51 11.93 26.59
CA GLN A 153 4.74 12.92 27.33
C GLN A 153 4.13 13.97 26.38
N ALA A 154 4.94 14.50 25.44
CA ALA A 154 4.44 15.47 24.46
C ALA A 154 3.35 14.85 23.56
N MET A 155 3.51 13.58 23.17
CA MET A 155 2.49 12.87 22.41
C MET A 155 1.18 12.67 23.20
N GLU A 156 1.26 12.35 24.50
CA GLU A 156 0.09 12.21 25.36
C GLU A 156 -0.63 13.56 25.58
N GLU A 157 0.12 14.61 25.82
CA GLU A 157 -0.43 15.96 25.99
C GLU A 157 -1.13 16.45 24.72
N ALA A 158 -0.50 16.23 23.55
CA ALA A 158 -1.08 16.57 22.26
C ALA A 158 -2.33 15.72 21.95
N LEU A 159 -2.37 14.45 22.37
CA LEU A 159 -3.56 13.61 22.24
C LEU A 159 -4.71 14.14 23.09
N LYS A 160 -4.45 14.52 24.34
CA LYS A 160 -5.46 15.13 25.23
C LYS A 160 -6.01 16.43 24.63
N GLN A 161 -5.14 17.28 24.07
CA GLN A 161 -5.56 18.51 23.40
C GLN A 161 -6.46 18.21 22.19
N TRP A 162 -6.04 17.26 21.34
CA TRP A 162 -6.84 16.85 20.18
C TRP A 162 -8.21 16.27 20.58
N GLN A 163 -8.25 15.41 21.60
CA GLN A 163 -9.50 14.84 22.11
C GLN A 163 -10.46 15.91 22.67
N LYS A 164 -9.93 17.00 23.18
CA LYS A 164 -10.71 18.10 23.75
C LYS A 164 -11.39 18.97 22.69
N ASP A 165 -10.66 19.32 21.62
CA ASP A 165 -11.12 20.32 20.67
C ASP A 165 -10.67 20.13 19.21
N GLY A 166 -10.03 19.01 18.87
CA GLY A 166 -9.56 18.71 17.51
C GLY A 166 -8.31 19.49 17.09
N THR A 167 -7.64 20.19 18.01
CA THR A 167 -6.46 21.03 17.72
C THR A 167 -5.16 20.44 18.27
N GLY A 168 -4.04 21.17 18.08
CA GLY A 168 -2.73 20.79 18.58
C GLY A 168 -1.93 19.96 17.58
N ASP A 169 -0.79 19.41 18.03
CA ASP A 169 0.19 18.78 17.16
C ASP A 169 -0.32 17.47 16.51
N TRP A 170 -1.23 16.74 17.15
CA TRP A 170 -1.90 15.61 16.54
C TRP A 170 -2.69 15.97 15.27
N SER A 171 -3.35 17.13 15.26
CA SER A 171 -4.14 17.57 14.10
C SER A 171 -3.28 17.99 12.90
N LYS A 172 -2.00 18.28 13.14
CA LYS A 172 -1.05 18.77 12.12
C LYS A 172 -0.25 17.65 11.47
N TYR A 173 -0.35 16.42 11.98
CA TYR A 173 0.53 15.31 11.59
C TYR A 173 0.73 15.19 10.09
N SER A 174 -0.35 15.09 9.34
CA SER A 174 -0.27 14.90 7.88
C SER A 174 -0.38 16.21 7.09
N SER A 175 -0.90 17.28 7.68
CA SER A 175 -1.02 18.57 6.98
C SER A 175 0.31 19.26 6.73
N GLU A 176 1.37 18.86 7.43
CA GLU A 176 2.72 19.41 7.27
C GLU A 176 3.62 18.57 6.36
N LEU A 177 3.12 17.44 5.85
CA LEU A 177 3.86 16.61 4.91
C LEU A 177 3.84 17.23 3.51
N GLY A 178 5.00 17.25 2.85
CA GLY A 178 5.08 17.40 1.40
C GLY A 178 5.10 16.03 0.75
N ILE A 179 4.45 15.91 -0.38
CA ILE A 179 4.43 14.72 -1.21
C ILE A 179 4.70 15.12 -2.64
N GLY A 180 5.42 14.30 -3.38
CA GLY A 180 5.67 14.55 -4.79
C GLY A 180 5.87 13.29 -5.60
N TRP A 181 5.28 13.26 -6.76
CA TRP A 181 5.41 12.20 -7.75
C TRP A 181 6.34 12.64 -8.87
N MET A 182 7.33 11.81 -9.18
CA MET A 182 8.43 12.17 -10.07
C MET A 182 8.67 11.11 -11.13
N LYS A 183 9.23 11.56 -12.27
CA LYS A 183 9.75 10.69 -13.33
C LYS A 183 11.27 10.72 -13.33
N LEU A 184 11.88 9.61 -13.67
CA LEU A 184 13.31 9.51 -13.95
C LEU A 184 13.56 9.91 -15.39
N GLU A 185 14.34 10.93 -15.61
CA GLU A 185 14.75 11.37 -16.95
C GLU A 185 15.60 10.30 -17.66
N GLY A 186 15.35 10.04 -18.95
CA GLY A 186 16.15 9.11 -19.76
C GLY A 186 16.04 7.64 -19.32
N LEU A 187 15.03 7.27 -18.52
CA LEU A 187 14.79 5.90 -18.11
C LEU A 187 14.64 4.97 -19.32
N GLU A 188 13.99 5.44 -20.37
CA GLU A 188 13.74 4.74 -21.64
C GLU A 188 15.03 4.35 -22.40
N SER A 189 16.13 5.00 -22.08
CA SER A 189 17.42 4.70 -22.69
C SER A 189 18.12 3.49 -22.07
N SER A 190 17.73 3.10 -20.85
CA SER A 190 18.37 2.00 -20.11
C SER A 190 18.11 0.62 -20.74
N PRO A 191 19.07 -0.29 -20.65
CA PRO A 191 18.88 -1.68 -21.09
C PRO A 191 17.76 -2.37 -20.31
N GLU A 192 17.62 -2.07 -19.02
CA GLU A 192 16.63 -2.64 -18.13
C GLU A 192 15.21 -2.26 -18.56
N PHE A 193 14.98 -0.99 -18.92
CA PHE A 193 13.70 -0.54 -19.45
C PHE A 193 13.40 -1.21 -20.82
N LYS A 194 14.37 -1.26 -21.73
CA LYS A 194 14.22 -1.87 -23.05
C LYS A 194 13.96 -3.37 -23.00
N SER A 195 14.27 -4.03 -21.89
CA SER A 195 13.98 -5.45 -21.67
C SER A 195 12.54 -5.73 -21.26
N LEU A 196 11.76 -4.71 -20.90
CA LEU A 196 10.36 -4.85 -20.52
C LEU A 196 9.46 -5.19 -21.73
N PRO A 197 8.31 -5.84 -21.53
CA PRO A 197 7.27 -5.95 -22.55
C PRO A 197 6.86 -4.57 -23.09
N GLN A 198 6.49 -4.52 -24.37
CA GLN A 198 6.21 -3.25 -25.07
C GLN A 198 5.03 -2.47 -24.44
N ASP A 199 4.03 -3.15 -23.92
CA ASP A 199 2.88 -2.58 -23.24
C ASP A 199 3.29 -1.92 -21.89
N GLU A 200 4.18 -2.54 -21.13
CA GLU A 200 4.76 -1.96 -19.92
C GLU A 200 5.62 -0.73 -20.24
N GLN A 201 6.46 -0.80 -21.29
CA GLN A 201 7.22 0.37 -21.76
C GLN A 201 6.28 1.52 -22.13
N ASN A 202 5.23 1.24 -22.91
CA ASN A 202 4.25 2.26 -23.32
C ASN A 202 3.48 2.84 -22.14
N TYR A 203 3.20 2.03 -21.09
CA TYR A 203 2.56 2.48 -19.88
C TYR A 203 3.46 3.44 -19.09
N LEU A 204 4.70 3.06 -18.85
CA LEU A 204 5.67 3.85 -18.07
C LEU A 204 6.06 5.18 -18.74
N LEU A 205 5.97 5.26 -20.07
CA LEU A 205 6.27 6.48 -20.82
C LEU A 205 5.17 7.52 -20.75
N LYS A 206 3.95 7.18 -20.33
CA LYS A 206 2.87 8.17 -20.19
C LYS A 206 3.28 9.28 -19.25
N GLU A 207 3.00 10.53 -19.61
CA GLU A 207 3.42 11.73 -18.87
C GLU A 207 2.92 11.71 -17.41
N THR A 208 1.70 11.20 -17.19
CA THR A 208 1.04 11.16 -15.87
C THR A 208 1.36 9.92 -15.03
N ILE A 209 2.30 9.06 -15.46
CA ILE A 209 2.72 7.88 -14.70
C ILE A 209 4.05 8.16 -14.01
N PRO A 210 4.08 8.33 -12.69
CA PRO A 210 5.31 8.55 -11.94
C PRO A 210 6.12 7.26 -11.82
N HIS A 211 7.44 7.39 -11.69
CA HIS A 211 8.34 6.28 -11.42
C HIS A 211 8.62 6.13 -9.93
N TYR A 212 8.59 7.22 -9.18
CA TYR A 212 8.81 7.21 -7.74
C TYR A 212 8.07 8.37 -7.06
N GLU A 213 7.97 8.28 -5.74
CA GLU A 213 7.37 9.31 -4.88
C GLU A 213 8.33 9.68 -3.76
N VAL A 214 8.27 10.92 -3.34
CA VAL A 214 8.96 11.42 -2.15
C VAL A 214 7.95 11.97 -1.17
N VAL A 215 7.98 11.47 0.06
CA VAL A 215 7.25 12.04 1.20
C VAL A 215 8.23 12.71 2.13
N THR A 216 7.94 13.94 2.55
CA THR A 216 8.81 14.72 3.44
C THR A 216 8.29 14.71 4.89
N HIS A 217 9.15 15.08 5.84
CA HIS A 217 8.80 15.28 7.27
C HIS A 217 8.23 14.06 7.98
N PHE A 218 8.57 12.84 7.52
CA PHE A 218 8.14 11.64 8.21
C PHE A 218 8.82 11.54 9.59
N PRO A 219 8.17 10.97 10.62
CA PRO A 219 8.80 10.81 11.93
C PRO A 219 9.93 9.78 11.88
N VAL A 220 11.16 10.23 12.09
CA VAL A 220 12.37 9.36 12.04
C VAL A 220 12.29 8.22 13.05
N HIS A 221 11.67 8.41 14.19
CA HIS A 221 11.55 7.45 15.28
C HIS A 221 10.77 6.17 14.92
N TYR A 222 10.02 6.15 13.81
CA TYR A 222 9.42 4.92 13.29
C TYR A 222 10.46 3.95 12.70
N PHE A 223 11.62 4.47 12.28
CA PHE A 223 12.67 3.69 11.64
C PHE A 223 13.94 3.62 12.50
N LEU A 224 14.21 4.66 13.25
CA LEU A 224 15.37 4.85 14.11
C LEU A 224 14.90 5.27 15.51
N PRO A 225 14.34 4.34 16.29
CA PRO A 225 13.79 4.65 17.61
C PRO A 225 14.85 5.11 18.62
N GLU A 226 16.14 4.82 18.36
CA GLU A 226 17.28 5.25 19.17
C GLU A 226 17.66 6.73 18.99
N VAL A 227 17.13 7.42 17.97
CA VAL A 227 17.39 8.85 17.78
C VAL A 227 16.79 9.63 18.94
N PRO A 228 17.58 10.47 19.64
CA PRO A 228 17.05 11.24 20.77
C PRO A 228 15.85 12.12 20.37
N ALA A 229 14.82 12.15 21.21
CA ALA A 229 13.59 12.92 20.96
C ALA A 229 13.85 14.44 20.79
N THR A 230 15.00 14.93 21.28
CA THR A 230 15.44 16.33 21.13
C THR A 230 16.14 16.61 19.81
N THR A 231 16.34 15.61 18.96
CA THR A 231 17.04 15.77 17.68
C THR A 231 16.15 16.46 16.65
N HIS A 232 16.64 17.58 16.12
CA HIS A 232 16.03 18.22 14.93
C HIS A 232 16.46 17.45 13.68
N TYR A 233 15.52 17.08 12.83
CA TYR A 233 15.79 16.25 11.67
C TYR A 233 14.88 16.57 10.48
N SER A 234 15.32 16.12 9.30
CA SER A 234 14.48 15.92 8.12
C SER A 234 14.51 14.44 7.76
N CYS A 235 13.36 13.82 7.60
CA CYS A 235 13.23 12.44 7.17
C CYS A 235 12.35 12.39 5.92
N PHE A 236 12.88 11.80 4.86
CA PHE A 236 12.18 11.54 3.61
C PHE A 236 11.88 10.06 3.52
N LEU A 237 10.74 9.72 2.89
CA LEU A 237 10.50 8.38 2.39
C LEU A 237 10.58 8.44 0.87
N VAL A 238 11.38 7.57 0.28
CA VAL A 238 11.50 7.42 -1.18
C VAL A 238 10.75 6.15 -1.55
N PHE A 239 9.60 6.31 -2.19
CA PHE A 239 8.77 5.20 -2.67
C PHE A 239 9.13 4.88 -4.12
N TYR A 240 9.19 3.60 -4.42
CA TYR A 240 9.29 3.12 -5.79
C TYR A 240 7.92 2.64 -6.27
N TYR A 241 7.48 3.15 -7.44
CA TYR A 241 6.23 2.80 -8.09
C TYR A 241 6.45 1.98 -9.37
N ASN A 242 5.40 1.21 -9.74
CA ASN A 242 5.40 0.40 -10.96
C ASN A 242 6.44 -0.72 -10.99
N ALA A 243 6.76 -1.30 -9.82
CA ALA A 243 7.65 -2.44 -9.73
C ALA A 243 7.20 -3.60 -10.63
N GLN A 244 8.16 -4.27 -11.26
CA GLN A 244 7.93 -5.42 -12.12
C GLN A 244 8.01 -6.75 -11.36
N SER A 245 8.59 -6.76 -10.17
CA SER A 245 8.58 -7.92 -9.27
C SER A 245 7.17 -8.32 -8.89
N ARG A 246 6.93 -9.63 -8.82
CA ARG A 246 5.64 -10.22 -8.46
C ARG A 246 5.86 -11.25 -7.37
N GLY A 247 5.23 -11.01 -6.24
CA GLY A 247 5.33 -11.87 -5.09
C GLY A 247 4.17 -12.84 -4.94
N GLU A 248 4.11 -13.44 -3.76
CA GLU A 248 3.12 -14.44 -3.42
C GLU A 248 2.76 -14.40 -1.92
N VAL A 249 1.61 -14.93 -1.58
CA VAL A 249 1.22 -15.30 -0.22
C VAL A 249 1.01 -16.81 -0.15
N THR A 250 1.54 -17.43 0.91
CA THR A 250 1.54 -18.88 1.06
C THR A 250 1.13 -19.30 2.48
N LEU A 251 0.59 -20.50 2.60
CA LEU A 251 0.25 -21.11 3.89
C LEU A 251 1.50 -21.41 4.71
N GLN A 252 1.40 -21.21 6.03
CA GLN A 252 2.36 -21.67 7.01
C GLN A 252 1.82 -22.81 7.89
N SER A 253 0.50 -23.01 7.91
CA SER A 253 -0.19 -23.96 8.76
C SER A 253 -1.57 -24.30 8.20
N SER A 254 -2.17 -25.40 8.65
CA SER A 254 -3.60 -25.70 8.48
C SER A 254 -4.49 -24.96 9.47
N ASP A 255 -3.91 -24.33 10.48
CA ASP A 255 -4.64 -23.47 11.44
C ASP A 255 -4.86 -22.08 10.84
N PRO A 256 -6.12 -21.66 10.59
CA PRO A 256 -6.43 -20.34 10.08
C PRO A 256 -6.02 -19.18 11.01
N GLY A 257 -5.70 -19.47 12.26
CA GLY A 257 -5.18 -18.48 13.21
C GLY A 257 -3.71 -18.14 13.00
N VAL A 258 -2.98 -18.93 12.20
CA VAL A 258 -1.58 -18.67 11.85
C VAL A 258 -1.53 -17.77 10.61
N PRO A 259 -0.85 -16.61 10.67
CA PRO A 259 -0.72 -15.73 9.52
C PRO A 259 -0.10 -16.44 8.31
N LEU A 260 -0.46 -15.99 7.10
CA LEU A 260 0.24 -16.40 5.87
C LEU A 260 1.69 -15.89 5.88
N GLN A 261 2.56 -16.63 5.22
CA GLN A 261 3.82 -16.08 4.76
C GLN A 261 3.54 -15.24 3.52
N PHE A 262 4.05 -14.01 3.49
CA PHE A 262 4.01 -13.17 2.30
C PHE A 262 5.43 -12.82 1.88
N ASN A 263 5.67 -12.96 0.60
CA ASN A 263 6.95 -12.65 -0.03
C ASN A 263 6.69 -11.72 -1.23
N PRO A 264 6.88 -10.41 -1.11
CA PRO A 264 6.64 -9.48 -2.21
C PRO A 264 7.71 -9.55 -3.29
N ARG A 265 8.82 -10.28 -3.07
CA ARG A 265 9.97 -10.40 -3.98
C ARG A 265 10.50 -9.04 -4.44
N PHE A 266 10.56 -8.09 -3.51
CA PHE A 266 11.04 -6.74 -3.81
C PHE A 266 12.43 -6.77 -4.45
N LEU A 267 12.63 -5.90 -5.47
CA LEU A 267 13.90 -5.74 -6.21
C LEU A 267 14.39 -7.02 -6.92
N GLU A 268 13.51 -7.97 -7.21
CA GLU A 268 13.88 -9.22 -7.88
C GLU A 268 14.34 -8.96 -9.32
N THR A 269 13.69 -8.02 -10.04
CA THR A 269 14.04 -7.71 -11.43
C THR A 269 15.20 -6.71 -11.53
N ALA A 270 15.93 -6.75 -12.65
CA ALA A 270 16.99 -5.77 -12.93
C ALA A 270 16.40 -4.36 -13.08
N PHE A 271 15.20 -4.25 -13.69
CA PHE A 271 14.48 -2.98 -13.84
C PHE A 271 14.16 -2.37 -12.48
N ASP A 272 13.64 -3.16 -11.53
CA ASP A 272 13.29 -2.67 -10.20
C ASP A 272 14.53 -2.12 -9.46
N ARG A 273 15.65 -2.84 -9.53
CA ARG A 273 16.91 -2.37 -8.94
C ARG A 273 17.39 -1.08 -9.58
N HIS A 274 17.30 -0.98 -10.90
CA HIS A 274 17.71 0.22 -11.65
C HIS A 274 16.88 1.45 -11.22
N VAL A 275 15.56 1.34 -11.18
CA VAL A 275 14.67 2.45 -10.76
C VAL A 275 14.89 2.81 -9.30
N ALA A 276 15.02 1.83 -8.41
CA ALA A 276 15.27 2.03 -6.98
C ALA A 276 16.59 2.80 -6.74
N ILE A 277 17.67 2.40 -7.41
CA ILE A 277 18.97 3.10 -7.33
C ILE A 277 18.83 4.54 -7.82
N ARG A 278 18.22 4.75 -8.98
CA ARG A 278 18.11 6.08 -9.58
C ARG A 278 17.24 7.03 -8.77
N SER A 279 16.08 6.56 -8.30
CA SER A 279 15.17 7.39 -7.48
C SER A 279 15.83 7.83 -6.17
N LEU A 280 16.55 6.94 -5.50
CA LEU A 280 17.27 7.28 -4.28
C LEU A 280 18.41 8.27 -4.56
N ARG A 281 19.15 8.10 -5.66
CA ARG A 281 20.22 9.01 -6.10
C ARG A 281 19.69 10.42 -6.33
N GLU A 282 18.57 10.60 -7.03
CA GLU A 282 17.99 11.93 -7.27
C GLU A 282 17.62 12.63 -5.95
N VAL A 283 17.08 11.92 -4.98
CA VAL A 283 16.78 12.51 -3.66
C VAL A 283 18.05 12.85 -2.88
N ILE A 284 19.10 12.04 -2.98
CA ILE A 284 20.40 12.33 -2.35
C ILE A 284 21.03 13.57 -3.00
N GLU A 285 20.97 13.73 -4.32
CA GLU A 285 21.48 14.93 -4.99
C GLU A 285 20.75 16.20 -4.51
N LEU A 286 19.44 16.14 -4.28
CA LEU A 286 18.72 17.25 -3.66
C LEU A 286 19.32 17.61 -2.28
N THR A 287 19.71 16.62 -1.48
CA THR A 287 20.28 16.89 -0.14
C THR A 287 21.67 17.51 -0.17
N LYS A 288 22.39 17.41 -1.29
CA LYS A 288 23.69 18.05 -1.54
C LYS A 288 23.56 19.52 -1.97
N THR A 289 22.39 19.97 -2.41
CA THR A 289 22.18 21.37 -2.82
C THR A 289 22.41 22.34 -1.65
N GLU A 290 22.89 23.56 -1.93
CA GLU A 290 23.08 24.57 -0.90
C GLU A 290 21.81 24.83 -0.09
N ALA A 291 20.66 24.80 -0.75
CA ALA A 291 19.35 25.03 -0.11
C ALA A 291 19.07 24.03 1.01
N PHE A 292 19.50 22.77 0.88
CA PHE A 292 19.36 21.75 1.92
C PHE A 292 20.60 21.65 2.82
N ALA A 293 21.79 21.56 2.24
CA ALA A 293 23.04 21.25 2.92
C ALA A 293 23.45 22.29 3.98
N LYS A 294 23.16 23.58 3.76
CA LYS A 294 23.52 24.68 4.69
C LYS A 294 23.03 24.47 6.13
N ASP A 295 21.90 23.75 6.30
CA ASP A 295 21.30 23.49 7.60
C ASP A 295 21.48 22.04 8.06
N THR A 296 22.19 21.23 7.32
CA THR A 296 22.50 19.84 7.68
C THR A 296 23.67 19.79 8.65
N VAL A 297 23.52 19.04 9.74
CA VAL A 297 24.55 18.78 10.74
C VAL A 297 25.26 17.45 10.45
N GLY A 298 24.51 16.44 10.06
CA GLY A 298 25.05 15.13 9.74
C GLY A 298 23.96 14.17 9.24
N SER A 299 24.36 12.97 8.86
CA SER A 299 23.46 11.89 8.47
C SER A 299 22.96 11.13 9.71
N LEU A 300 21.68 10.79 9.73
CA LEU A 300 21.09 9.83 10.68
C LEU A 300 20.84 8.48 10.01
N ALA A 301 20.38 8.50 8.76
CA ALA A 301 20.22 7.34 7.90
C ALA A 301 20.39 7.77 6.44
N ALA A 302 21.44 7.32 5.80
CA ALA A 302 21.70 7.54 4.37
C ALA A 302 22.69 6.46 3.87
N PRO A 303 22.74 6.20 2.56
CA PRO A 303 23.78 5.32 1.98
C PRO A 303 25.20 5.83 2.26
N ASN A 304 26.17 4.91 2.28
CA ASN A 304 27.58 5.26 2.51
C ASN A 304 28.16 6.14 1.38
N SER A 305 27.71 5.91 0.15
CA SER A 305 28.06 6.72 -1.02
C SER A 305 26.91 6.74 -2.04
N ASP A 306 27.11 7.43 -3.16
CA ASP A 306 26.19 7.45 -4.31
C ASP A 306 26.51 6.41 -5.38
N SER A 307 27.40 5.44 -5.09
CA SER A 307 27.62 4.30 -5.98
C SER A 307 26.39 3.41 -6.08
N ASP A 308 26.19 2.76 -7.22
CA ASP A 308 25.06 1.81 -7.42
C ASP A 308 25.05 0.71 -6.37
N GLU A 309 26.23 0.24 -5.96
CA GLU A 309 26.41 -0.80 -4.95
C GLU A 309 25.89 -0.34 -3.57
N ASP A 310 26.31 0.83 -3.10
CA ASP A 310 25.90 1.36 -1.80
C ASP A 310 24.43 1.74 -1.78
N LEU A 311 23.90 2.29 -2.87
CA LEU A 311 22.48 2.63 -3.00
C LEU A 311 21.61 1.37 -2.98
N LEU A 312 22.01 0.32 -3.71
CA LEU A 312 21.28 -0.95 -3.70
C LEU A 312 21.37 -1.64 -2.34
N ALA A 313 22.55 -1.66 -1.70
CA ALA A 313 22.73 -2.21 -0.36
C ALA A 313 21.83 -1.48 0.66
N TYR A 314 21.73 -0.16 0.55
CA TYR A 314 20.84 0.63 1.39
C TYR A 314 19.37 0.25 1.20
N TRP A 315 18.90 0.12 -0.06
CA TRP A 315 17.57 -0.38 -0.36
C TRP A 315 17.35 -1.76 0.26
N GLN A 316 18.27 -2.71 0.09
CA GLN A 316 18.12 -4.06 0.63
C GLN A 316 18.08 -4.10 2.16
N GLN A 317 18.76 -3.18 2.83
CA GLN A 317 18.78 -3.10 4.28
C GLN A 317 17.53 -2.45 4.87
N TYR A 318 17.00 -1.40 4.24
CA TYR A 318 15.94 -0.56 4.82
C TYR A 318 14.61 -0.61 4.09
N ILE A 319 14.48 -1.45 3.06
CA ILE A 319 13.25 -1.60 2.28
C ILE A 319 12.08 -2.00 3.18
N SER A 320 10.97 -1.33 3.01
CA SER A 320 9.74 -1.59 3.75
C SER A 320 8.53 -1.60 2.82
N SER A 321 7.52 -2.33 3.24
CA SER A 321 6.18 -2.31 2.63
C SER A 321 5.45 -1.03 3.01
N SER A 322 4.71 -0.47 2.07
CA SER A 322 3.80 0.66 2.31
C SER A 322 2.37 0.21 2.66
N TRP A 323 2.16 -1.09 2.86
CA TRP A 323 0.84 -1.71 3.09
C TRP A 323 -0.16 -1.48 1.95
N HIS A 324 0.35 -1.35 0.73
CA HIS A 324 -0.44 -1.17 -0.49
C HIS A 324 -0.66 -2.51 -1.24
N MET A 325 -0.65 -3.64 -0.53
CA MET A 325 -0.72 -4.97 -1.12
C MET A 325 -1.95 -5.16 -1.99
N THR A 326 -1.73 -5.68 -3.22
CA THR A 326 -2.78 -5.94 -4.21
C THR A 326 -2.53 -7.24 -4.98
N GLY A 327 -3.52 -7.67 -5.77
CA GLY A 327 -3.34 -8.61 -6.87
C GLY A 327 -3.34 -10.10 -6.53
N THR A 328 -3.44 -10.48 -5.26
CA THR A 328 -3.37 -11.88 -4.79
C THR A 328 -4.58 -12.75 -5.17
N LEU A 329 -5.65 -12.13 -5.64
CA LEU A 329 -6.84 -12.74 -6.24
C LEU A 329 -7.20 -11.96 -7.51
N LYS A 330 -6.24 -11.84 -8.41
CA LYS A 330 -6.26 -10.95 -9.57
C LYS A 330 -7.55 -11.07 -10.38
N MET A 331 -8.14 -9.92 -10.70
CA MET A 331 -9.23 -9.80 -11.66
C MET A 331 -8.70 -9.90 -13.09
N GLY A 332 -9.45 -10.58 -13.95
CA GLY A 332 -9.12 -10.67 -15.37
C GLY A 332 -10.25 -11.26 -16.20
N LYS A 333 -9.98 -11.50 -17.47
CA LYS A 333 -10.94 -12.08 -18.40
C LYS A 333 -11.01 -13.62 -18.24
N PRO A 334 -12.15 -14.24 -18.56
CA PRO A 334 -12.20 -15.70 -18.68
C PRO A 334 -11.10 -16.22 -19.62
N GLY A 335 -10.33 -17.21 -19.14
CA GLY A 335 -9.19 -17.76 -19.86
C GLY A 335 -7.83 -17.13 -19.53
N ASP A 336 -7.79 -16.03 -18.76
CA ASP A 336 -6.55 -15.54 -18.15
C ASP A 336 -6.16 -16.49 -17.00
N VAL A 337 -5.07 -17.21 -17.18
CA VAL A 337 -4.60 -18.27 -16.25
C VAL A 337 -4.20 -17.71 -14.88
N ASP A 338 -3.89 -16.42 -14.82
CA ASP A 338 -3.49 -15.73 -13.60
C ASP A 338 -4.67 -15.04 -12.91
N ALA A 339 -5.87 -15.05 -13.51
CA ALA A 339 -7.04 -14.42 -12.94
C ALA A 339 -7.94 -15.44 -12.23
N VAL A 340 -8.51 -15.02 -11.11
CA VAL A 340 -9.45 -15.82 -10.31
C VAL A 340 -10.79 -15.13 -10.09
N VAL A 341 -10.88 -13.85 -10.45
CA VAL A 341 -12.08 -13.02 -10.33
C VAL A 341 -12.40 -12.40 -11.69
N ASP A 342 -13.66 -12.40 -12.07
CA ASP A 342 -14.11 -11.75 -13.31
C ASP A 342 -14.38 -10.25 -13.14
N ASN A 343 -14.79 -9.57 -14.22
CA ASN A 343 -15.11 -8.14 -14.20
C ASN A 343 -16.37 -7.80 -13.38
N ASP A 344 -17.17 -8.79 -13.00
CA ASP A 344 -18.29 -8.64 -12.09
C ASP A 344 -17.92 -8.92 -10.63
N LEU A 345 -16.62 -9.07 -10.37
CA LEU A 345 -16.05 -9.41 -9.07
C LEU A 345 -16.47 -10.79 -8.57
N LYS A 346 -17.02 -11.65 -9.42
CA LYS A 346 -17.38 -13.03 -9.11
C LYS A 346 -16.15 -13.92 -9.13
N PHE A 347 -16.03 -14.79 -8.14
CA PHE A 347 -14.96 -15.77 -8.09
C PHE A 347 -15.22 -16.87 -9.12
N MET A 348 -14.32 -17.00 -10.09
CA MET A 348 -14.53 -17.86 -11.27
C MET A 348 -14.62 -19.34 -10.90
N GLY A 349 -15.64 -20.03 -11.43
CA GLY A 349 -15.88 -21.43 -11.19
C GLY A 349 -16.62 -21.77 -9.90
N PHE A 350 -17.12 -20.76 -9.19
CA PHE A 350 -17.96 -20.91 -8.01
C PHE A 350 -19.20 -20.01 -8.11
N ASP A 351 -20.31 -20.48 -7.54
CA ASP A 351 -21.54 -19.72 -7.37
C ASP A 351 -21.63 -19.16 -5.97
N GLY A 352 -22.20 -17.96 -5.83
CA GLY A 352 -22.47 -17.33 -4.54
C GLY A 352 -21.23 -16.76 -3.84
N LEU A 353 -20.18 -16.41 -4.58
CA LEU A 353 -18.97 -15.78 -4.05
C LEU A 353 -18.50 -14.61 -4.92
N ARG A 354 -18.28 -13.47 -4.26
CA ARG A 354 -17.52 -12.34 -4.82
C ARG A 354 -16.34 -11.98 -3.94
N ILE A 355 -15.35 -11.34 -4.55
CA ILE A 355 -14.22 -10.75 -3.86
C ILE A 355 -14.23 -9.25 -4.12
N ALA A 356 -14.22 -8.43 -3.05
CA ALA A 356 -14.32 -6.97 -3.17
C ALA A 356 -13.36 -6.27 -2.21
N ASP A 357 -12.08 -6.40 -2.49
CA ASP A 357 -10.98 -5.71 -1.80
C ASP A 357 -9.78 -5.53 -2.73
N MET A 358 -8.65 -5.08 -2.20
CA MET A 358 -7.45 -4.83 -3.00
C MET A 358 -6.83 -6.10 -3.63
N SER A 359 -7.20 -7.30 -3.18
CA SER A 359 -6.68 -8.54 -3.79
C SER A 359 -7.05 -8.70 -5.26
N VAL A 360 -8.19 -8.12 -5.68
CA VAL A 360 -8.68 -8.23 -7.06
C VAL A 360 -8.00 -7.25 -8.02
N VAL A 361 -7.35 -6.19 -7.51
CA VAL A 361 -6.79 -5.11 -8.33
C VAL A 361 -5.60 -5.63 -9.13
N PRO A 362 -5.68 -5.69 -10.48
CA PRO A 362 -4.69 -6.37 -11.30
C PRO A 362 -3.41 -5.57 -11.51
N VAL A 363 -3.50 -4.25 -11.41
CA VAL A 363 -2.38 -3.30 -11.54
C VAL A 363 -2.40 -2.39 -10.34
N LEU A 364 -1.32 -2.38 -9.58
CA LEU A 364 -1.16 -1.45 -8.46
C LEU A 364 -1.04 -0.02 -9.01
N PRO A 365 -2.01 0.88 -8.72
CA PRO A 365 -1.97 2.24 -9.24
C PRO A 365 -0.82 3.03 -8.60
N SER A 366 -0.22 3.96 -9.36
CA SER A 366 0.89 4.81 -8.92
C SER A 366 0.41 5.93 -7.98
N ALA A 367 -0.25 5.53 -6.89
CA ALA A 367 -0.85 6.41 -5.89
C ALA A 367 -1.07 5.66 -4.58
N HIS A 368 -1.41 6.38 -3.50
CA HIS A 368 -1.91 5.76 -2.28
C HIS A 368 -3.28 5.11 -2.54
N VAL A 369 -3.48 3.86 -2.09
CA VAL A 369 -4.55 2.98 -2.58
C VAL A 369 -5.91 3.15 -1.92
N GLN A 370 -6.07 4.07 -0.96
CA GLN A 370 -7.33 4.25 -0.24
C GLN A 370 -8.53 4.49 -1.19
N ALA A 371 -8.38 5.38 -2.17
CA ALA A 371 -9.45 5.68 -3.13
C ALA A 371 -9.85 4.45 -3.95
N VAL A 372 -8.87 3.62 -4.33
CA VAL A 372 -9.10 2.39 -5.10
C VAL A 372 -9.88 1.36 -4.27
N ALA A 373 -9.58 1.24 -2.98
CA ALA A 373 -10.35 0.36 -2.08
C ALA A 373 -11.81 0.79 -1.99
N TYR A 374 -12.10 2.11 -1.86
CA TYR A 374 -13.47 2.62 -1.88
C TYR A 374 -14.18 2.37 -3.22
N VAL A 375 -13.49 2.62 -4.35
CA VAL A 375 -14.05 2.38 -5.69
C VAL A 375 -14.37 0.89 -5.88
N THR A 376 -13.50 -0.02 -5.43
CA THR A 376 -13.74 -1.46 -5.51
C THR A 376 -14.98 -1.86 -4.72
N GLY A 377 -15.12 -1.37 -3.48
CA GLY A 377 -16.31 -1.63 -2.66
C GLY A 377 -17.59 -1.06 -3.26
N ALA A 378 -17.57 0.19 -3.74
CA ALA A 378 -18.71 0.84 -4.39
C ALA A 378 -19.13 0.10 -5.67
N THR A 379 -18.16 -0.32 -6.49
CA THR A 379 -18.43 -1.10 -7.71
C THR A 379 -19.11 -2.43 -7.38
N CYS A 380 -18.65 -3.13 -6.33
CA CYS A 380 -19.27 -4.36 -5.87
C CYS A 380 -20.73 -4.11 -5.46
N ALA A 381 -20.99 -3.07 -4.67
CA ALA A 381 -22.32 -2.71 -4.23
C ALA A 381 -23.25 -2.41 -5.42
N GLU A 382 -22.80 -1.64 -6.40
CA GLU A 382 -23.59 -1.34 -7.61
C GLU A 382 -23.94 -2.61 -8.39
N LYS A 383 -22.99 -3.54 -8.56
CA LYS A 383 -23.23 -4.83 -9.23
C LYS A 383 -24.25 -5.68 -8.48
N LEU A 384 -24.18 -5.75 -7.14
CA LEU A 384 -25.15 -6.46 -6.31
C LEU A 384 -26.56 -5.85 -6.42
N ILE A 385 -26.67 -4.52 -6.36
CA ILE A 385 -27.95 -3.80 -6.50
C ILE A 385 -28.61 -4.14 -7.84
N ARG A 386 -27.86 -4.10 -8.93
CA ARG A 386 -28.37 -4.41 -10.27
C ARG A 386 -28.79 -5.89 -10.40
N GLU A 387 -27.95 -6.83 -9.94
CA GLU A 387 -28.20 -8.25 -10.10
C GLU A 387 -29.42 -8.73 -9.28
N TYR A 388 -29.59 -8.19 -8.08
CA TYR A 388 -30.65 -8.61 -7.17
C TYR A 388 -31.85 -7.66 -7.10
N ASN A 389 -31.89 -6.59 -7.92
CA ASN A 389 -32.95 -5.58 -7.94
C ASN A 389 -33.24 -5.05 -6.52
N LEU A 390 -32.19 -4.56 -5.84
CA LEU A 390 -32.27 -4.17 -4.41
C LEU A 390 -32.78 -2.73 -4.18
N LEU A 391 -33.02 -1.95 -5.24
CA LEU A 391 -33.58 -0.58 -5.20
C LEU A 391 -34.91 -0.53 -5.94
#